data_f13213a73671780673f773d55ac0828f
#
_entry.id   f13213a73671780673f773d55ac0828f
#
_cell.length_a   1.000
_cell.length_b   1.000
_cell.length_c   1.000
_cell.angle_alpha   90.00
_cell.angle_beta   90.00
_cell.angle_gamma   90.00
#
_symmetry.space_group_name_H-M   'P 1'
#
loop_
_entity.id
_entity.type
_entity.pdbx_description
1 polymer ?
#
loop_
_entity_poly.entity_id
_entity_poly.type
_entity_poly.pdbx_seq_one_letter_code
_entity_poly.pdbx_strand_id
1 'polypeptide(L)'
;MCNPLALGIAATVGGAYLKNQSANRADRMAGAAVDEYGQKNLALETEGRDAIDNTRQMFEQQDFGAGQGAATNRLAGLFNDATNSPSKTLPIAAGAPAIIGNTMNAELANAAAFNKQQNDALADLSGFGTFLANTINPQMNRSAETGQMMGNMMGGNANVLNAQLRNAKNQAHSPLGDVLQMAGSVGTGYGLKA
;
A
#
# COMPACT_ATOMS: atom_id res chain seq x y z
N MET A 1 20.27 61.39 -35.33
CA MET A 1 18.89 60.92 -35.57
C MET A 1 18.90 59.42 -35.55
N CYS A 2 18.22 58.80 -34.60
CA CYS A 2 18.13 57.32 -34.56
C CYS A 2 17.21 56.83 -35.69
N ASN A 3 17.71 55.96 -36.54
CA ASN A 3 16.94 55.38 -37.63
C ASN A 3 15.86 54.43 -37.03
N PRO A 4 14.56 54.70 -37.15
CA PRO A 4 13.50 53.92 -36.58
C PRO A 4 13.49 52.45 -37.06
N LEU A 5 14.00 52.19 -38.24
CA LEU A 5 14.14 50.87 -38.83
C LEU A 5 15.19 50.04 -38.10
N ALA A 6 16.31 50.62 -37.69
CA ALA A 6 17.35 49.92 -36.91
C ALA A 6 16.86 49.55 -35.51
N LEU A 7 16.06 50.41 -34.85
CA LEU A 7 15.43 50.15 -33.58
C LEU A 7 14.37 49.03 -33.67
N GLY A 8 13.58 49.00 -34.74
CA GLY A 8 12.59 47.94 -35.00
C GLY A 8 13.23 46.58 -35.18
N ILE A 9 14.32 46.49 -35.99
CA ILE A 9 15.06 45.22 -36.17
C ILE A 9 15.70 44.75 -34.86
N ALA A 10 16.34 45.67 -34.11
CA ALA A 10 16.94 45.31 -32.81
C ALA A 10 15.91 44.77 -31.81
N ALA A 11 14.70 45.36 -31.77
CA ALA A 11 13.63 44.92 -30.91
C ALA A 11 13.06 43.55 -31.30
N THR A 12 12.90 43.28 -32.62
CA THR A 12 12.41 41.95 -33.08
C THR A 12 13.42 40.84 -32.81
N VAL A 13 14.71 41.08 -33.08
CA VAL A 13 15.78 40.10 -32.82
C VAL A 13 15.95 39.88 -31.32
N GLY A 14 15.93 40.91 -30.50
CA GLY A 14 16.00 40.84 -29.06
C GLY A 14 14.81 40.08 -28.45
N GLY A 15 13.59 40.32 -28.96
CA GLY A 15 12.38 39.61 -28.56
C GLY A 15 12.42 38.13 -28.90
N ALA A 16 12.89 37.78 -30.11
CA ALA A 16 13.06 36.38 -30.51
C ALA A 16 14.14 35.64 -29.67
N TYR A 17 15.24 36.34 -29.38
CA TYR A 17 16.29 35.78 -28.49
C TYR A 17 15.77 35.49 -27.09
N LEU A 18 15.04 36.41 -26.46
CA LEU A 18 14.45 36.22 -25.14
C LEU A 18 13.42 35.08 -25.12
N LYS A 19 12.62 34.95 -26.18
CA LYS A 19 11.68 33.80 -26.31
C LYS A 19 12.42 32.48 -26.41
N ASN A 20 13.47 32.39 -27.18
CA ASN A 20 14.26 31.16 -27.32
C ASN A 20 14.96 30.81 -26.00
N GLN A 21 15.49 31.81 -25.30
CA GLN A 21 16.10 31.58 -23.98
C GLN A 21 15.09 31.10 -22.94
N SER A 22 13.87 31.68 -22.91
CA SER A 22 12.84 31.25 -21.99
C SER A 22 12.31 29.85 -22.32
N ALA A 23 12.14 29.51 -23.61
CA ALA A 23 11.78 28.16 -24.04
C ALA A 23 12.84 27.13 -23.64
N ASN A 24 14.12 27.39 -23.92
CA ASN A 24 15.22 26.51 -23.53
C ASN A 24 15.31 26.29 -21.99
N ARG A 25 14.99 27.32 -21.20
CA ARG A 25 14.93 27.20 -19.74
C ARG A 25 13.74 26.35 -19.31
N ALA A 26 12.58 26.56 -19.91
CA ALA A 26 11.38 25.77 -19.63
C ALA A 26 11.59 24.29 -19.98
N ASP A 27 12.20 23.99 -21.11
CA ASP A 27 12.53 22.61 -21.51
C ASP A 27 13.48 21.93 -20.55
N ARG A 28 14.52 22.63 -20.06
CA ARG A 28 15.42 22.09 -19.03
C ARG A 28 14.70 21.82 -17.71
N MET A 29 13.81 22.72 -17.30
CA MET A 29 13.02 22.54 -16.06
C MET A 29 12.02 21.39 -16.21
N ALA A 30 11.38 21.26 -17.36
CA ALA A 30 10.49 20.14 -17.64
C ALA A 30 11.23 18.82 -17.66
N GLY A 31 12.41 18.75 -18.31
CA GLY A 31 13.27 17.57 -18.31
C GLY A 31 13.69 17.17 -16.90
N ALA A 32 14.21 18.12 -16.11
CA ALA A 32 14.61 17.85 -14.73
C ALA A 32 13.43 17.38 -13.85
N ALA A 33 12.23 17.93 -14.06
CA ALA A 33 11.04 17.49 -13.32
C ALA A 33 10.63 16.05 -13.67
N VAL A 34 10.72 15.66 -14.94
CA VAL A 34 10.44 14.29 -15.40
C VAL A 34 11.47 13.31 -14.84
N ASP A 35 12.75 13.68 -14.86
CA ASP A 35 13.83 12.85 -14.31
C ASP A 35 13.67 12.65 -12.78
N GLU A 36 13.37 13.72 -12.05
CA GLU A 36 13.10 13.67 -10.62
C GLU A 36 11.90 12.76 -10.30
N TYR A 37 10.81 12.89 -11.07
CA TYR A 37 9.65 12.03 -10.95
C TYR A 37 10.00 10.55 -11.20
N GLY A 38 10.76 10.29 -12.26
CA GLY A 38 11.22 8.94 -12.59
C GLY A 38 12.04 8.32 -11.47
N GLN A 39 13.01 9.07 -10.92
CA GLN A 39 13.84 8.59 -9.80
C GLN A 39 13.04 8.33 -8.54
N LYS A 40 12.11 9.23 -8.18
CA LYS A 40 11.24 9.05 -7.02
C LYS A 40 10.32 7.84 -7.15
N ASN A 41 9.75 7.61 -8.33
CA ASN A 41 8.89 6.44 -8.54
C ASN A 41 9.70 5.14 -8.55
N LEU A 42 10.90 5.12 -9.11
CA LEU A 42 11.78 3.96 -9.04
C LEU A 42 12.17 3.63 -7.60
N ALA A 43 12.49 4.64 -6.80
CA ALA A 43 12.77 4.46 -5.37
C ALA A 43 11.57 3.87 -4.62
N LEU A 44 10.35 4.40 -4.85
CA LEU A 44 9.12 3.86 -4.27
C LEU A 44 8.83 2.43 -4.72
N GLU A 45 9.06 2.10 -5.99
CA GLU A 45 8.89 0.74 -6.50
C GLU A 45 9.86 -0.23 -5.81
N THR A 46 11.12 0.18 -5.62
CA THR A 46 12.12 -0.62 -4.92
C THR A 46 11.72 -0.84 -3.46
N GLU A 47 11.35 0.23 -2.74
CA GLU A 47 10.87 0.14 -1.36
C GLU A 47 9.64 -0.76 -1.23
N GLY A 48 8.73 -0.70 -2.20
CA GLY A 48 7.55 -1.57 -2.24
C GLY A 48 7.89 -3.04 -2.47
N ARG A 49 8.84 -3.33 -3.34
CA ARG A 49 9.34 -4.70 -3.53
C ARG A 49 10.00 -5.23 -2.27
N ASP A 50 10.84 -4.42 -1.62
CA ASP A 50 11.48 -4.80 -0.37
C ASP A 50 10.46 -5.06 0.75
N ALA A 51 9.40 -4.25 0.84
CA ALA A 51 8.33 -4.46 1.81
C ALA A 51 7.54 -5.77 1.54
N ILE A 52 7.28 -6.09 0.27
CA ILE A 52 6.63 -7.34 -0.13
C ILE A 52 7.54 -8.54 0.17
N ASP A 53 8.82 -8.45 -0.17
CA ASP A 53 9.79 -9.52 0.08
C ASP A 53 10.00 -9.76 1.58
N ASN A 54 10.05 -8.72 2.38
CA ASN A 54 10.08 -8.83 3.84
C ASN A 54 8.83 -9.51 4.39
N THR A 55 7.66 -9.16 3.87
CA THR A 55 6.40 -9.80 4.26
C THR A 55 6.42 -11.28 3.89
N ARG A 56 6.88 -11.62 2.68
CA ARG A 56 7.02 -12.99 2.21
C ARG A 56 7.99 -13.79 3.09
N GLN A 57 9.16 -13.24 3.42
CA GLN A 57 10.13 -13.89 4.31
C GLN A 57 9.53 -14.15 5.70
N MET A 58 8.75 -13.21 6.26
CA MET A 58 8.05 -13.44 7.52
C MET A 58 7.07 -14.61 7.42
N PHE A 59 6.36 -14.76 6.30
CA PHE A 59 5.49 -15.91 6.05
C PHE A 59 6.28 -17.22 5.93
N GLU A 60 7.41 -17.21 5.22
CA GLU A 60 8.26 -18.41 5.03
C GLU A 60 8.94 -18.86 6.33
N GLN A 61 9.28 -17.94 7.23
CA GLN A 61 9.90 -18.21 8.52
C GLN A 61 8.90 -18.62 9.60
N GLN A 62 7.61 -18.36 9.40
CA GLN A 62 6.58 -18.70 10.36
C GLN A 62 6.22 -20.18 10.22
N ASP A 63 6.50 -20.97 11.27
CA ASP A 63 6.02 -22.34 11.36
C ASP A 63 4.51 -22.34 11.64
N PHE A 64 3.73 -22.34 10.57
CA PHE A 64 2.27 -22.35 10.63
C PHE A 64 1.74 -23.58 11.35
N GLY A 65 2.42 -24.73 11.24
CA GLY A 65 2.06 -25.97 11.91
C GLY A 65 2.23 -25.85 13.43
N ALA A 66 3.35 -25.31 13.87
CA ALA A 66 3.60 -25.08 15.31
C ALA A 66 2.63 -24.03 15.88
N GLY A 67 2.38 -22.94 15.16
CA GLY A 67 1.45 -21.90 15.58
C GLY A 67 0.00 -22.39 15.70
N GLN A 68 -0.46 -23.14 14.72
CA GLN A 68 -1.77 -23.79 14.75
C GLN A 68 -1.84 -24.81 15.89
N GLY A 69 -0.85 -25.69 16.03
CA GLY A 69 -0.79 -26.68 17.09
C GLY A 69 -0.81 -26.08 18.48
N ALA A 70 -0.11 -24.96 18.71
CA ALA A 70 -0.14 -24.25 19.98
C ALA A 70 -1.53 -23.66 20.29
N ALA A 71 -2.21 -23.08 19.30
CA ALA A 71 -3.56 -22.55 19.45
C ALA A 71 -4.57 -23.68 19.73
N THR A 72 -4.50 -24.78 18.98
CA THR A 72 -5.33 -25.97 19.19
C THR A 72 -5.13 -26.57 20.57
N ASN A 73 -3.88 -26.77 21.01
CA ASN A 73 -3.59 -27.34 22.34
C ASN A 73 -4.13 -26.45 23.47
N ARG A 74 -4.03 -25.13 23.33
CA ARG A 74 -4.56 -24.18 24.31
C ARG A 74 -6.08 -24.28 24.42
N LEU A 75 -6.77 -24.36 23.28
CA LEU A 75 -8.23 -24.48 23.23
C LEU A 75 -8.70 -25.86 23.69
N ALA A 76 -8.02 -26.94 23.30
CA ALA A 76 -8.29 -28.28 23.80
C ALA A 76 -8.15 -28.36 25.32
N GLY A 77 -7.15 -27.69 25.89
CA GLY A 77 -7.02 -27.55 27.37
C GLY A 77 -8.25 -26.89 28.00
N LEU A 78 -8.68 -25.76 27.46
CA LEU A 78 -9.86 -25.04 27.97
C LEU A 78 -11.16 -25.85 27.85
N PHE A 79 -11.36 -26.55 26.73
CA PHE A 79 -12.53 -27.42 26.54
C PHE A 79 -12.49 -28.66 27.43
N ASN A 80 -11.33 -29.28 27.60
CA ASN A 80 -11.17 -30.44 28.46
C ASN A 80 -11.34 -30.07 29.95
N ASP A 81 -10.86 -28.93 30.40
CA ASP A 81 -11.06 -28.43 31.75
C ASP A 81 -12.55 -28.15 32.04
N ALA A 82 -13.28 -27.59 31.05
CA ALA A 82 -14.71 -27.34 31.17
C ALA A 82 -15.55 -28.64 31.25
N THR A 83 -15.09 -29.72 30.60
CA THR A 83 -15.78 -31.02 30.55
C THR A 83 -15.34 -31.99 31.65
N ASN A 84 -14.16 -31.78 32.23
CA ASN A 84 -13.63 -32.56 33.35
C ASN A 84 -14.25 -32.19 34.72
N SER A 85 -15.45 -31.61 34.71
CA SER A 85 -16.29 -31.69 35.92
C SER A 85 -16.43 -33.16 36.28
N PRO A 86 -16.09 -33.57 37.52
CA PRO A 86 -16.08 -34.97 37.89
C PRO A 86 -17.41 -35.59 37.47
N SER A 87 -17.33 -36.56 36.54
CA SER A 87 -18.47 -37.35 36.14
C SER A 87 -19.06 -37.90 37.44
N LYS A 88 -20.20 -37.33 37.86
CA LYS A 88 -20.91 -37.86 39.01
C LYS A 88 -21.19 -39.29 38.64
N THR A 89 -20.42 -40.21 39.28
CA THR A 89 -20.74 -41.61 39.23
C THR A 89 -22.19 -41.71 39.65
N LEU A 90 -23.07 -42.07 38.72
CA LEU A 90 -24.49 -42.25 39.02
C LEU A 90 -24.56 -43.29 40.16
N PRO A 91 -25.20 -42.98 41.29
CA PRO A 91 -25.32 -43.94 42.38
C PRO A 91 -26.09 -45.15 41.83
N ILE A 92 -25.37 -46.25 41.62
CA ILE A 92 -25.99 -47.53 41.27
C ILE A 92 -26.76 -47.96 42.50
N ALA A 93 -28.08 -48.13 42.34
CA ALA A 93 -28.93 -48.56 43.48
C ALA A 93 -28.41 -49.87 44.08
N ALA A 94 -28.28 -49.89 45.41
CA ALA A 94 -27.82 -51.07 46.11
C ALA A 94 -28.75 -52.28 45.78
N GLY A 95 -28.21 -53.27 45.08
CA GLY A 95 -28.97 -54.43 44.58
C GLY A 95 -29.12 -54.57 43.09
N ALA A 96 -28.61 -53.62 42.28
CA ALA A 96 -28.64 -53.76 40.81
C ALA A 96 -27.69 -54.89 40.37
N PRO A 97 -28.07 -55.74 39.36
CA PRO A 97 -27.19 -56.77 38.84
C PRO A 97 -25.89 -56.15 38.31
N ALA A 98 -24.75 -56.79 38.53
CA ALA A 98 -23.42 -56.32 38.13
C ALA A 98 -23.31 -56.04 36.62
N ILE A 99 -24.09 -56.72 35.79
CA ILE A 99 -24.21 -56.50 34.34
C ILE A 99 -24.69 -55.10 34.02
N ILE A 100 -25.71 -54.55 34.74
CA ILE A 100 -26.23 -53.21 34.53
C ILE A 100 -25.19 -52.15 34.88
N GLY A 101 -24.45 -52.33 35.95
CA GLY A 101 -23.37 -51.43 36.35
C GLY A 101 -22.23 -51.40 35.32
N ASN A 102 -21.85 -52.54 34.77
CA ASN A 102 -20.80 -52.61 33.73
C ASN A 102 -21.23 -52.02 32.42
N THR A 103 -22.47 -52.22 31.99
CA THR A 103 -22.99 -51.62 30.74
C THR A 103 -23.12 -50.11 30.85
N MET A 104 -23.64 -49.60 31.98
CA MET A 104 -23.71 -48.16 32.23
C MET A 104 -22.34 -47.48 32.28
N ASN A 105 -21.34 -48.13 32.90
CA ASN A 105 -19.98 -47.60 32.93
C ASN A 105 -19.33 -47.61 31.54
N ALA A 106 -19.59 -48.63 30.71
CA ALA A 106 -19.13 -48.70 29.34
C ALA A 106 -19.79 -47.59 28.46
N GLU A 107 -21.08 -47.38 28.61
CA GLU A 107 -21.81 -46.30 27.90
C GLU A 107 -21.34 -44.90 28.35
N LEU A 108 -21.09 -44.68 29.63
CA LEU A 108 -20.52 -43.44 30.16
C LEU A 108 -19.10 -43.20 29.62
N ALA A 109 -18.26 -44.27 29.55
CA ALA A 109 -16.93 -44.16 28.97
C ALA A 109 -16.97 -43.84 27.47
N ASN A 110 -17.89 -44.45 26.71
CA ASN A 110 -18.09 -44.16 25.30
C ASN A 110 -18.60 -42.74 25.08
N ALA A 111 -19.55 -42.28 25.90
CA ALA A 111 -20.03 -40.90 25.83
C ALA A 111 -18.94 -39.88 26.17
N ALA A 112 -18.09 -40.15 27.13
CA ALA A 112 -16.95 -39.33 27.49
C ALA A 112 -15.89 -39.28 26.35
N ALA A 113 -15.61 -40.43 25.74
CA ALA A 113 -14.70 -40.50 24.58
C ALA A 113 -15.25 -39.72 23.38
N PHE A 114 -16.55 -39.84 23.08
CA PHE A 114 -17.20 -39.11 22.02
C PHE A 114 -17.18 -37.57 22.27
N ASN A 115 -17.50 -37.14 23.48
CA ASN A 115 -17.42 -35.72 23.86
C ASN A 115 -16.00 -35.18 23.74
N LYS A 116 -14.99 -35.96 24.13
CA LYS A 116 -13.60 -35.59 23.96
C LYS A 116 -13.24 -35.42 22.48
N GLN A 117 -13.66 -36.34 21.62
CA GLN A 117 -13.42 -36.28 20.20
C GLN A 117 -14.07 -35.06 19.55
N GLN A 118 -15.30 -34.71 19.95
CA GLN A 118 -15.96 -33.49 19.50
C GLN A 118 -15.24 -32.23 19.99
N ASN A 119 -14.81 -32.19 21.25
CA ASN A 119 -14.07 -31.04 21.78
C ASN A 119 -12.72 -30.85 21.12
N ASP A 120 -12.01 -31.92 20.80
CA ASP A 120 -10.73 -31.88 20.10
C ASP A 120 -10.94 -31.33 18.66
N ALA A 121 -12.01 -31.79 17.96
CA ALA A 121 -12.33 -31.28 16.62
C ALA A 121 -12.76 -29.80 16.63
N LEU A 122 -13.52 -29.37 17.64
CA LEU A 122 -13.90 -27.97 17.83
C LEU A 122 -12.69 -27.10 18.19
N ALA A 123 -11.77 -27.62 18.99
CA ALA A 123 -10.53 -26.95 19.34
C ALA A 123 -9.63 -26.77 18.12
N ASP A 124 -9.52 -27.76 17.24
CA ASP A 124 -8.79 -27.67 15.98
C ASP A 124 -9.36 -26.57 15.08
N LEU A 125 -10.66 -26.57 14.86
CA LEU A 125 -11.34 -25.58 14.01
C LEU A 125 -11.22 -24.17 14.58
N SER A 126 -11.47 -24.02 15.89
CA SER A 126 -11.36 -22.73 16.58
C SER A 126 -9.90 -22.26 16.67
N GLY A 127 -8.96 -23.18 16.85
CA GLY A 127 -7.53 -22.93 16.86
C GLY A 127 -7.05 -22.36 15.53
N PHE A 128 -7.50 -22.94 14.42
CA PHE A 128 -7.23 -22.42 13.09
C PHE A 128 -7.83 -21.02 12.88
N GLY A 129 -9.07 -20.79 13.29
CA GLY A 129 -9.72 -19.48 13.21
C GLY A 129 -8.98 -18.40 14.03
N THR A 130 -8.57 -18.76 15.27
CA THR A 130 -7.82 -17.85 16.15
C THR A 130 -6.43 -17.54 15.60
N PHE A 131 -5.75 -18.55 15.04
CA PHE A 131 -4.46 -18.37 14.38
C PHE A 131 -4.58 -17.44 13.16
N LEU A 132 -5.57 -17.65 12.29
CA LEU A 132 -5.87 -16.79 11.16
C LEU A 132 -6.10 -15.33 11.59
N ALA A 133 -6.96 -15.14 12.60
CA ALA A 133 -7.32 -13.82 13.09
C ALA A 133 -6.11 -13.07 13.70
N ASN A 134 -5.27 -13.76 14.46
CA ASN A 134 -4.20 -13.12 15.21
C ASN A 134 -2.89 -13.00 14.43
N THR A 135 -2.68 -13.84 13.41
CA THR A 135 -1.40 -13.91 12.70
C THR A 135 -1.52 -13.43 11.26
N ILE A 136 -2.48 -13.95 10.50
CA ILE A 136 -2.59 -13.67 9.06
C ILE A 136 -3.28 -12.33 8.80
N ASN A 137 -4.40 -12.05 9.47
CA ASN A 137 -5.14 -10.81 9.25
C ASN A 137 -4.33 -9.53 9.50
N PRO A 138 -3.55 -9.39 10.59
CA PRO A 138 -2.71 -8.21 10.78
C PRO A 138 -1.64 -8.03 9.70
N GLN A 139 -1.08 -9.14 9.19
CA GLN A 139 -0.08 -9.08 8.14
C GLN A 139 -0.69 -8.67 6.79
N MET A 140 -1.85 -9.22 6.44
CA MET A 140 -2.60 -8.80 5.25
C MET A 140 -2.99 -7.32 5.31
N ASN A 141 -3.43 -6.84 6.48
CA ASN A 141 -3.76 -5.42 6.67
C ASN A 141 -2.53 -4.52 6.49
N ARG A 142 -1.38 -4.89 7.04
CA ARG A 142 -0.13 -4.14 6.84
C ARG A 142 0.29 -4.09 5.37
N SER A 143 0.16 -5.19 4.63
CA SER A 143 0.44 -5.20 3.19
C SER A 143 -0.51 -4.30 2.41
N ALA A 144 -1.80 -4.30 2.76
CA ALA A 144 -2.80 -3.42 2.15
C ALA A 144 -2.53 -1.94 2.46
N GLU A 145 -2.19 -1.61 3.72
CA GLU A 145 -1.81 -0.25 4.13
C GLU A 145 -0.55 0.23 3.40
N THR A 146 0.46 -0.63 3.27
CA THR A 146 1.68 -0.32 2.50
C THR A 146 1.33 -0.04 1.04
N GLY A 147 0.49 -0.86 0.42
CA GLY A 147 0.03 -0.64 -0.96
C GLY A 147 -0.74 0.66 -1.14
N GLN A 148 -1.62 1.01 -0.20
CA GLN A 148 -2.34 2.29 -0.21
C GLN A 148 -1.40 3.49 -0.03
N MET A 149 -0.46 3.39 0.91
CA MET A 149 0.53 4.44 1.14
C MET A 149 1.37 4.70 -0.12
N MET A 150 1.86 3.65 -0.77
CA MET A 150 2.60 3.75 -2.03
C MET A 150 1.75 4.37 -3.15
N GLY A 151 0.50 3.95 -3.29
CA GLY A 151 -0.43 4.54 -4.26
C GLY A 151 -0.65 6.04 -4.03
N ASN A 152 -0.80 6.46 -2.78
CA ASN A 152 -0.93 7.87 -2.40
C ASN A 152 0.36 8.66 -2.67
N MET A 153 1.54 8.09 -2.39
CA MET A 153 2.83 8.73 -2.67
C MET A 153 3.08 8.87 -4.17
N MET A 154 2.78 7.86 -4.98
CA MET A 154 2.85 7.95 -6.44
C MET A 154 1.89 9.01 -7.00
N GLY A 155 0.66 9.06 -6.49
CA GLY A 155 -0.31 10.10 -6.82
C GLY A 155 0.16 11.49 -6.42
N GLY A 156 0.75 11.64 -5.24
CA GLY A 156 1.38 12.87 -4.77
C GLY A 156 2.51 13.33 -5.70
N ASN A 157 3.42 12.41 -6.06
CA ASN A 157 4.51 12.69 -6.99
C ASN A 157 4.00 13.13 -8.38
N ALA A 158 2.95 12.50 -8.89
CA ALA A 158 2.32 12.90 -10.15
C ALA A 158 1.74 14.31 -10.09
N ASN A 159 1.13 14.69 -8.97
CA ASN A 159 0.62 16.05 -8.76
C ASN A 159 1.74 17.09 -8.72
N VAL A 160 2.86 16.77 -8.04
CA VAL A 160 4.06 17.62 -8.02
C VAL A 160 4.64 17.79 -9.41
N LEU A 161 4.77 16.69 -10.18
CA LEU A 161 5.21 16.74 -11.57
C LEU A 161 4.31 17.66 -12.41
N ASN A 162 2.99 17.50 -12.32
CA ASN A 162 2.04 18.34 -13.04
C ASN A 162 2.19 19.83 -12.67
N ALA A 163 2.40 20.14 -11.39
CA ALA A 163 2.63 21.51 -10.95
C ALA A 163 3.95 22.08 -11.50
N GLN A 164 5.03 21.29 -11.49
CA GLN A 164 6.34 21.66 -12.04
C GLN A 164 6.26 21.87 -13.56
N LEU A 165 5.58 21.00 -14.30
CA LEU A 165 5.37 21.14 -15.75
C LEU A 165 4.54 22.39 -16.10
N ARG A 166 3.48 22.68 -15.32
CA ARG A 166 2.71 23.94 -15.48
C ARG A 166 3.59 25.16 -15.23
N ASN A 167 4.43 25.12 -14.20
CA ASN A 167 5.36 26.21 -13.89
C ASN A 167 6.39 26.40 -15.01
N ALA A 168 6.99 25.31 -15.52
CA ALA A 168 7.88 25.33 -16.66
C ALA A 168 7.19 25.95 -17.90
N LYS A 169 5.96 25.52 -18.21
CA LYS A 169 5.17 26.08 -19.29
C LYS A 169 4.90 27.58 -19.13
N ASN A 170 4.56 28.02 -17.92
CA ASN A 170 4.35 29.44 -17.64
C ASN A 170 5.63 30.26 -17.81
N GLN A 171 6.79 29.70 -17.50
CA GLN A 171 8.09 30.34 -17.71
C GLN A 171 8.54 30.35 -19.18
N ALA A 172 7.99 29.45 -20.00
CA ALA A 172 8.22 29.50 -21.46
C ALA A 172 7.63 30.77 -22.11
N HIS A 173 6.58 31.33 -21.51
CA HIS A 173 6.02 32.60 -21.95
C HIS A 173 6.90 33.77 -21.46
N SER A 174 7.48 34.49 -22.39
CA SER A 174 8.22 35.74 -22.09
C SER A 174 7.37 36.93 -22.48
N PRO A 175 6.62 37.54 -21.54
CA PRO A 175 5.80 38.71 -21.85
C PRO A 175 6.64 39.89 -22.40
N LEU A 176 7.88 40.04 -21.92
CA LEU A 176 8.82 41.03 -22.44
C LEU A 176 9.23 40.72 -23.90
N GLY A 177 9.44 39.42 -24.23
CA GLY A 177 9.75 39.01 -25.58
C GLY A 177 8.59 39.30 -26.54
N ASP A 178 7.35 39.09 -26.11
CA ASP A 178 6.14 39.38 -26.87
C ASP A 178 5.97 40.90 -27.11
N VAL A 179 6.15 41.71 -26.08
CA VAL A 179 6.08 43.17 -26.19
C VAL A 179 7.16 43.73 -27.08
N LEU A 180 8.41 43.25 -26.97
CA LEU A 180 9.51 43.67 -27.81
C LEU A 180 9.31 43.27 -29.29
N GLN A 181 8.78 42.09 -29.55
CA GLN A 181 8.47 41.61 -30.86
C GLN A 181 7.34 42.42 -31.50
N MET A 182 6.29 42.78 -30.77
CA MET A 182 5.23 43.68 -31.19
C MET A 182 5.75 45.08 -31.46
N ALA A 183 6.53 45.66 -30.56
CA ALA A 183 7.12 46.98 -30.77
C ALA A 183 8.07 47.02 -31.96
N GLY A 184 8.84 45.95 -32.19
CA GLY A 184 9.72 45.81 -33.32
C GLY A 184 8.96 45.71 -34.66
N SER A 185 7.86 44.96 -34.69
CA SER A 185 7.03 44.86 -35.92
C SER A 185 6.35 46.16 -36.29
N VAL A 186 5.91 46.94 -35.30
CA VAL A 186 5.35 48.29 -35.52
C VAL A 186 6.44 49.25 -36.02
N GLY A 187 7.62 49.24 -35.39
CA GLY A 187 8.76 50.08 -35.80
C GLY A 187 9.24 49.81 -37.22
N THR A 188 9.30 48.56 -37.66
CA THR A 188 9.64 48.19 -39.04
C THR A 188 8.55 48.58 -40.04
N GLY A 189 7.26 48.48 -39.65
CA GLY A 189 6.14 48.89 -40.50
C GLY A 189 6.09 50.39 -40.76
N TYR A 190 6.45 51.19 -39.78
CA TYR A 190 6.54 52.67 -39.97
C TYR A 190 7.82 53.11 -40.74
N GLY A 191 8.93 52.38 -40.51
CA GLY A 191 10.20 52.71 -41.21
C GLY A 191 10.22 52.40 -42.72
N LEU A 192 9.32 51.53 -43.19
CA LEU A 192 9.17 51.23 -44.64
C LEU A 192 8.26 52.18 -45.38
N LYS A 193 7.52 53.06 -44.70
CA LYS A 193 6.63 54.09 -45.31
C LYS A 193 7.23 55.47 -45.37
N ALA A 194 8.41 55.68 -44.86
CA ALA A 194 9.18 56.91 -44.91
C ALA A 194 10.30 56.80 -45.93
#